data_639fd5a2c19dbad73a6ddc81d029315e
#
_entry.id   639fd5a2c19dbad73a6ddc81d029315e
#
_cell.length_a   1.000
_cell.length_b   1.000
_cell.length_c   1.000
_cell.angle_alpha   90.00
_cell.angle_beta   90.00
_cell.angle_gamma   90.00
#
_symmetry.space_group_name_H-M   'P 1'
#
loop_
_entity.id
_entity.type
_entity.pdbx_description
1 polymer ?
#
loop_
_entity_poly.entity_id
_entity_poly.type
_entity_poly.pdbx_seq_one_letter_code
_entity_poly.pdbx_strand_id
1 'polypeptide(L)' 'MDTKETTWETLSYEEKNHQLFVKQKELLELFLTKKAISREQYEKSLHDLMEKTGYQD' A
#
# COMPACT_ATOMS: atom_id res chain seq x y z
N MET A 1 13.38 26.96 3.18
CA MET A 1 12.77 25.64 3.30
C MET A 1 12.05 25.26 2.03
N ASP A 2 12.30 24.11 1.58
CA ASP A 2 11.70 23.65 0.35
C ASP A 2 10.23 23.30 0.57
N THR A 3 9.40 23.87 -0.28
CA THR A 3 7.96 23.64 -0.19
C THR A 3 7.64 22.16 -0.32
N LYS A 4 8.40 21.49 -1.16
CA LYS A 4 8.18 20.09 -1.41
C LYS A 4 8.40 19.25 -0.16
N GLU A 5 9.45 19.53 0.56
CA GLU A 5 9.73 18.84 1.79
C GLU A 5 8.66 19.13 2.83
N THR A 6 8.25 20.39 2.89
CA THR A 6 7.21 20.76 3.83
C THR A 6 5.92 20.00 3.55
N THR A 7 5.56 19.91 2.29
CA THR A 7 4.35 19.18 1.90
C THR A 7 4.45 17.72 2.31
N TRP A 8 5.59 17.11 2.06
CA TRP A 8 5.77 15.70 2.41
C TRP A 8 5.67 15.49 3.92
N GLU A 9 6.27 16.41 4.67
CA GLU A 9 6.28 16.27 6.12
C GLU A 9 4.94 16.57 6.75
N THR A 10 4.10 17.36 6.08
CA THR A 10 2.78 17.66 6.63
C THR A 10 1.78 16.57 6.43
N LEU A 11 2.09 15.59 5.59
CA LEU A 11 1.20 14.45 5.43
C LEU A 11 1.14 13.68 6.74
N SER A 12 -0.07 13.33 7.15
CA SER A 12 -0.22 12.56 8.35
C SER A 12 0.33 11.16 8.15
N TYR A 13 0.61 10.51 9.27
CA TYR A 13 1.09 9.13 9.22
C TYR A 13 0.08 8.24 8.51
N GLU A 14 -1.19 8.47 8.78
CA GLU A 14 -2.26 7.70 8.15
C GLU A 14 -2.30 7.92 6.65
N GLU A 15 -2.09 9.15 6.21
CA GLU A 15 -2.13 9.43 4.78
C GLU A 15 -0.98 8.76 4.06
N LYS A 16 0.20 8.77 4.67
CA LYS A 16 1.34 8.08 4.07
C LYS A 16 1.10 6.59 3.99
N ASN A 17 0.56 6.02 5.05
CA ASN A 17 0.24 4.61 5.07
C ASN A 17 -0.84 4.27 4.06
N HIS A 18 -1.82 5.15 3.90
CA HIS A 18 -2.88 4.94 2.92
C HIS A 18 -2.31 4.89 1.51
N GLN A 19 -1.44 5.83 1.18
CA GLN A 19 -0.84 5.86 -0.15
C GLN A 19 0.00 4.62 -0.40
N LEU A 20 0.75 4.21 0.60
CA LEU A 20 1.54 3.00 0.49
C LEU A 20 0.65 1.77 0.31
N PHE A 21 -0.42 1.70 1.08
CA PHE A 21 -1.36 0.60 0.99
C PHE A 21 -1.97 0.50 -0.40
N VAL A 22 -2.46 1.62 -0.92
CA VAL A 22 -3.11 1.63 -2.23
C VAL A 22 -2.13 1.20 -3.32
N LYS A 23 -0.92 1.73 -3.27
CA LYS A 23 0.06 1.42 -4.28
C LYS A 23 0.44 -0.06 -4.26
N GLN A 24 0.67 -0.60 -3.08
CA GLN A 24 1.03 -2.01 -2.94
C GLN A 24 -0.12 -2.91 -3.34
N LYS A 25 -1.33 -2.52 -2.97
CA LYS A 25 -2.51 -3.29 -3.34
C LYS A 25 -2.67 -3.37 -4.85
N GLU A 26 -2.45 -2.26 -5.53
CA GLU A 26 -2.54 -2.24 -6.99
C GLU A 26 -1.53 -3.17 -7.62
N LEU A 27 -0.32 -3.19 -7.07
CA LEU A 27 0.70 -4.10 -7.57
C LEU A 27 0.30 -5.56 -7.37
N LEU A 28 -0.26 -5.86 -6.21
CA LEU A 28 -0.72 -7.22 -5.93
C LEU A 28 -1.83 -7.63 -6.89
N GLU A 29 -2.75 -6.73 -7.16
CA GLU A 29 -3.83 -7.02 -8.10
C GLU A 29 -3.30 -7.25 -9.50
N LEU A 30 -2.30 -6.48 -9.89
CA LEU A 30 -1.67 -6.65 -11.18
C LEU A 30 -1.02 -8.02 -11.30
N PHE A 31 -0.29 -8.41 -10.27
CA PHE A 31 0.37 -9.72 -10.25
C PHE A 31 -0.65 -10.84 -10.30
N LEU A 32 -1.75 -10.68 -9.60
CA LEU A 32 -2.81 -11.67 -9.61
C LEU A 32 -3.43 -11.79 -11.01
N THR A 33 -3.69 -10.65 -11.63
CA THR A 33 -4.25 -10.62 -12.98
C THR A 33 -3.32 -11.28 -13.97
N LYS A 34 -2.03 -11.07 -13.83
CA LYS A 34 -1.04 -11.68 -14.72
C LYS A 34 -0.69 -13.10 -14.31
N LYS A 35 -1.32 -13.59 -13.26
CA LYS A 35 -1.09 -14.94 -12.74
C LYS A 35 0.34 -15.15 -12.28
N ALA A 36 1.00 -14.06 -11.90
CA ALA A 36 2.33 -14.16 -11.33
C ALA A 36 2.27 -14.69 -9.90
N ILE A 37 1.15 -14.48 -9.23
CA ILE A 37 0.92 -15.04 -7.90
C ILE A 37 -0.44 -15.68 -7.88
N SER A 38 -0.65 -16.62 -6.97
CA SER A 38 -1.94 -17.26 -6.81
C SER A 38 -2.86 -16.38 -5.98
N ARG A 39 -4.15 -16.68 -6.02
CA ARG A 39 -5.12 -15.95 -5.22
C ARG A 39 -4.80 -16.07 -3.73
N GLU A 40 -4.37 -17.24 -3.32
CA GLU A 40 -4.00 -17.47 -1.94
C GLU A 40 -2.83 -16.58 -1.53
N GLN A 41 -1.84 -16.48 -2.40
CA GLN A 41 -0.70 -15.60 -2.13
C GLN A 41 -1.13 -14.15 -2.11
N TYR A 42 -2.02 -13.78 -3.00
CA TYR A 42 -2.55 -12.42 -3.03
C TYR A 42 -3.22 -12.06 -1.71
N GLU A 43 -4.09 -12.93 -1.23
CA GLU A 43 -4.81 -12.65 0.00
C GLU A 43 -3.87 -12.57 1.20
N LYS A 44 -2.88 -13.44 1.21
CA LYS A 44 -1.92 -13.45 2.29
C LYS A 44 -1.08 -12.18 2.29
N SER A 45 -0.63 -11.78 1.12
CA SER A 45 0.16 -10.55 0.99
C SER A 45 -0.66 -9.33 1.35
N LEU A 46 -1.92 -9.33 0.93
CA LEU A 46 -2.81 -8.22 1.26
C LEU A 46 -3.02 -8.12 2.76
N HIS A 47 -3.20 -9.25 3.41
CA HIS A 47 -3.38 -9.27 4.86
C HIS A 47 -2.14 -8.71 5.57
N ASP A 48 -0.96 -9.14 5.12
CA ASP A 48 0.29 -8.62 5.68
C ASP A 48 0.39 -7.12 5.47
N LEU A 49 -0.01 -6.66 4.31
CA LEU A 49 0.04 -5.23 3.99
C LEU A 49 -0.88 -4.46 4.92
N MET A 50 -2.07 -4.97 5.16
CA MET A 50 -3.01 -4.31 6.06
C MET A 50 -2.45 -4.23 7.47
N GLU A 51 -1.79 -5.28 7.92
CA GLU A 51 -1.19 -5.26 9.24
C GLU A 51 -0.04 -4.28 9.32
N LYS A 52 0.78 -4.23 8.29
CA LYS A 52 1.94 -3.34 8.30
C LYS A 52 1.55 -1.89 8.30
N THR A 53 0.54 -1.55 7.53
CA THR A 53 0.13 -0.16 7.40
C THR A 53 -0.91 0.23 8.43
N GLY A 54 -1.48 -0.75 9.12
CA GLY A 54 -2.59 -0.48 10.03
C GLY A 54 -3.84 -0.06 9.30
N TYR A 55 -3.90 -0.30 8.02
CA TYR A 55 -5.00 0.12 7.17
C TYR A 55 -5.84 -1.09 6.80
N GLN A 56 -7.14 -0.97 6.94
CA GLN A 56 -8.04 -2.05 6.59
C GLN A 56 -8.91 -1.62 5.42
N ASP A 57 -9.03 -2.52 4.49
CA ASP A 57 -9.81 -2.28 3.29
C ASP A 57 -11.30 -2.50 3.52
#